data_8488b03c1c988c4c623faf8ecf2e660e
#
_entry.id   8488b03c1c988c4c623faf8ecf2e660e
#
_cell.length_a   1.000
_cell.length_b   1.000
_cell.length_c   1.000
_cell.angle_alpha   90.00
_cell.angle_beta   90.00
_cell.angle_gamma   90.00
#
_symmetry.space_group_name_H-M   'P 1'
#
loop_
_entity.id
_entity.type
_entity.pdbx_description
1 polymer ?
#
loop_
_entity_poly.entity_id
_entity_poly.type
_entity_poly.pdbx_seq_one_letter_code
_entity_poly.pdbx_strand_id
1 'polypeptide(L)'
;PEGRVVNVSSAAQSPVDLGAFMGRLRLADQAAYAQSKLALTMWSKHLADQLGTSGPMNVAVNPGSLLATNMVKDAYGIDGSDISVGADILTRAALSDEFANASGQYYDNDARRFAPPHVVALDQRKCEEVVRAIEKFLDQLRA
;
A
#
# COMPACT_ATOMS: atom_id res chain seq x y z
N PRO A 1 11.88 12.47 -13.99
CA PRO A 1 12.51 12.47 -12.68
C PRO A 1 12.99 11.06 -12.32
N GLU A 2 14.19 10.96 -11.80
CA GLU A 2 14.82 9.66 -11.46
C GLU A 2 14.35 9.08 -10.11
N GLY A 3 13.45 9.77 -9.42
CA GLY A 3 12.98 9.35 -8.10
C GLY A 3 11.99 8.19 -8.14
N ARG A 4 12.02 7.37 -7.09
CA ARG A 4 11.06 6.29 -6.88
C ARG A 4 10.43 6.37 -5.49
N VAL A 5 9.12 6.11 -5.42
CA VAL A 5 8.37 5.97 -4.18
C VAL A 5 7.83 4.55 -4.11
N VAL A 6 8.29 3.78 -3.14
CA VAL A 6 7.87 2.40 -2.91
C VAL A 6 6.97 2.37 -1.68
N ASN A 7 5.69 2.15 -1.87
CA ASN A 7 4.70 2.07 -0.81
C ASN A 7 4.56 0.64 -0.32
N VAL A 8 4.94 0.38 0.93
CA VAL A 8 4.88 -0.96 1.53
C VAL A 8 3.44 -1.30 1.89
N SER A 9 2.76 -1.96 0.96
CA SER A 9 1.39 -2.45 1.11
C SER A 9 1.36 -3.85 1.74
N SER A 10 0.32 -4.61 1.48
CA SER A 10 0.11 -5.98 1.98
C SER A 10 -0.82 -6.74 1.05
N ALA A 11 -0.81 -8.07 1.14
CA ALA A 11 -1.87 -8.92 0.60
C ALA A 11 -3.20 -8.75 1.37
N ALA A 12 -3.13 -8.39 2.64
CA ALA A 12 -4.30 -8.10 3.48
C ALA A 12 -4.87 -6.71 3.09
N GLN A 13 -5.90 -6.72 2.25
CA GLN A 13 -6.59 -5.51 1.79
C GLN A 13 -8.10 -5.71 1.96
N SER A 14 -8.79 -4.69 2.48
CA SER A 14 -10.25 -4.65 2.58
C SER A 14 -10.80 -3.25 2.30
N PRO A 15 -12.05 -3.13 1.81
CA PRO A 15 -12.65 -1.84 1.49
C PRO A 15 -12.57 -0.85 2.65
N VAL A 16 -12.23 0.41 2.34
CA VAL A 16 -12.06 1.47 3.32
C VAL A 16 -13.42 2.00 3.76
N ASP A 17 -13.72 1.90 5.06
CA ASP A 17 -14.82 2.61 5.69
C ASP A 17 -14.37 4.03 6.04
N LEU A 18 -14.90 5.03 5.35
CA LEU A 18 -14.53 6.43 5.56
C LEU A 18 -14.92 6.95 6.94
N GLY A 19 -15.95 6.38 7.56
CA GLY A 19 -16.34 6.71 8.94
C GLY A 19 -15.29 6.25 9.96
N ALA A 20 -14.81 5.02 9.79
CA ALA A 20 -13.72 4.49 10.61
C ALA A 20 -12.40 5.25 10.35
N PHE A 21 -12.10 5.55 9.08
CA PHE A 21 -10.93 6.30 8.69
C PHE A 21 -10.88 7.71 9.32
N MET A 22 -12.04 8.35 9.45
CA MET A 22 -12.19 9.66 10.10
C MET A 22 -12.36 9.58 11.63
N GLY A 23 -12.10 8.42 12.24
CA GLY A 23 -12.16 8.23 13.68
C GLY A 23 -13.58 8.14 14.29
N ARG A 24 -14.62 8.01 13.47
CA ARG A 24 -16.03 7.93 13.93
C ARG A 24 -16.46 6.53 14.34
N LEU A 25 -15.71 5.53 13.91
CA LEU A 25 -15.97 4.12 14.19
C LEU A 25 -14.64 3.44 14.52
N ARG A 26 -14.62 2.67 15.61
CA ARG A 26 -13.46 1.85 15.97
C ARG A 26 -13.55 0.48 15.30
N LEU A 27 -12.48 0.08 14.63
CA LEU A 27 -12.33 -1.22 14.02
C LEU A 27 -11.49 -2.16 14.91
N ALA A 28 -11.67 -3.46 14.72
CA ALA A 28 -10.69 -4.44 15.20
C ALA A 28 -9.35 -4.26 14.47
N ASP A 29 -8.24 -4.58 15.13
CA ASP A 29 -6.89 -4.29 14.66
C ASP A 29 -6.61 -4.85 13.25
N GLN A 30 -7.01 -6.10 12.98
CA GLN A 30 -6.84 -6.71 11.66
C GLN A 30 -7.64 -6.00 10.56
N ALA A 31 -8.87 -5.56 10.87
CA ALA A 31 -9.69 -4.81 9.92
C ALA A 31 -9.09 -3.41 9.66
N ALA A 32 -8.62 -2.73 10.70
CA ALA A 32 -7.94 -1.44 10.58
C ALA A 32 -6.66 -1.57 9.73
N TYR A 33 -5.87 -2.60 9.98
CA TYR A 33 -4.67 -2.90 9.19
C TYR A 33 -5.02 -3.11 7.71
N ALA A 34 -5.97 -4.01 7.39
CA ALA A 34 -6.33 -4.34 6.02
C ALA A 34 -6.89 -3.12 5.25
N GLN A 35 -7.71 -2.30 5.92
CA GLN A 35 -8.22 -1.05 5.34
C GLN A 35 -7.10 -0.03 5.12
N SER A 36 -6.16 0.12 6.06
CA SER A 36 -5.02 1.03 5.90
C SER A 36 -4.14 0.65 4.71
N LYS A 37 -3.95 -0.65 4.46
CA LYS A 37 -3.13 -1.14 3.35
C LYS A 37 -3.84 -0.97 2.00
N LEU A 38 -5.15 -1.13 1.94
CA LEU A 38 -5.90 -0.77 0.74
C LEU A 38 -5.88 0.74 0.50
N ALA A 39 -6.10 1.56 1.53
CA ALA A 39 -6.03 3.02 1.41
C ALA A 39 -4.67 3.49 0.86
N LEU A 40 -3.57 2.91 1.36
CA LEU A 40 -2.22 3.20 0.86
C LEU A 40 -2.06 2.81 -0.61
N THR A 41 -2.58 1.65 -1.02
CA THR A 41 -2.55 1.19 -2.42
C THR A 41 -3.36 2.11 -3.33
N MET A 42 -4.54 2.53 -2.89
CA MET A 42 -5.41 3.48 -3.61
C MET A 42 -4.73 4.86 -3.75
N TRP A 43 -4.11 5.33 -2.67
CA TRP A 43 -3.35 6.58 -2.68
C TRP A 43 -2.15 6.51 -3.63
N SER A 44 -1.39 5.41 -3.61
CA SER A 44 -0.24 5.18 -4.49
C SER A 44 -0.65 5.24 -5.97
N LYS A 45 -1.75 4.57 -6.31
CA LYS A 45 -2.29 4.58 -7.67
C LYS A 45 -2.77 5.97 -8.09
N HIS A 46 -3.56 6.63 -7.26
CA HIS A 46 -4.07 7.98 -7.54
C HIS A 46 -2.93 8.98 -7.75
N LEU A 47 -1.91 8.95 -6.90
CA LEU A 47 -0.75 9.83 -7.03
C LEU A 47 0.02 9.57 -8.34
N ALA A 48 0.18 8.30 -8.72
CA ALA A 48 0.80 7.95 -10.00
C ALA A 48 0.00 8.49 -11.20
N ASP A 49 -1.32 8.36 -11.16
CA ASP A 49 -2.22 8.86 -12.22
C ASP A 49 -2.15 10.41 -12.32
N GLN A 50 -2.06 11.11 -11.19
CA GLN A 50 -1.92 12.58 -11.17
C GLN A 50 -0.57 13.08 -11.67
N LEU A 51 0.52 12.42 -11.28
CA LEU A 51 1.87 12.84 -11.62
C LEU A 51 2.26 12.46 -13.06
N GLY A 52 1.64 11.41 -13.59
CA GLY A 52 1.96 10.89 -14.91
C GLY A 52 3.45 10.60 -15.07
N THR A 53 4.04 11.02 -16.19
CA THR A 53 5.48 10.83 -16.48
C THR A 53 6.37 11.92 -15.90
N SER A 54 5.82 12.96 -15.31
CA SER A 54 6.57 14.10 -14.78
C SER A 54 6.97 13.95 -13.31
N GLY A 55 6.33 13.03 -12.59
CA GLY A 55 6.63 12.74 -11.19
C GLY A 55 7.51 11.50 -10.99
N PRO A 56 7.91 11.20 -9.74
CA PRO A 56 8.62 9.97 -9.42
C PRO A 56 7.76 8.74 -9.73
N MET A 57 8.39 7.62 -10.08
CA MET A 57 7.72 6.34 -10.17
C MET A 57 7.11 6.00 -8.80
N ASN A 58 5.83 5.61 -8.78
CA ASN A 58 5.07 5.36 -7.55
C ASN A 58 4.42 3.97 -7.62
N VAL A 59 4.88 3.05 -6.79
CA VAL A 59 4.43 1.65 -6.81
C VAL A 59 4.02 1.18 -5.41
N ALA A 60 2.96 0.37 -5.33
CA ALA A 60 2.58 -0.33 -4.11
C ALA A 60 3.10 -1.77 -4.17
N VAL A 61 3.72 -2.25 -3.08
CA VAL A 61 4.34 -3.58 -3.02
C VAL A 61 3.84 -4.33 -1.79
N ASN A 62 3.28 -5.52 -2.00
CA ASN A 62 3.19 -6.53 -0.94
C ASN A 62 4.56 -7.23 -0.83
N PRO A 63 5.32 -7.05 0.26
CA PRO A 63 6.68 -7.60 0.37
C PRO A 63 6.69 -9.10 0.63
N GLY A 64 5.56 -9.68 0.98
CA GLY A 64 5.38 -11.08 1.33
C GLY A 64 4.54 -11.25 2.60
N SER A 65 3.76 -12.33 2.63
CA SER A 65 2.91 -12.66 3.76
C SER A 65 3.72 -13.29 4.90
N LEU A 66 3.35 -12.95 6.15
CA LEU A 66 3.89 -13.56 7.35
C LEU A 66 5.43 -13.56 7.43
N LEU A 67 6.08 -12.48 6.98
CA LEU A 67 7.53 -12.30 7.14
C LEU A 67 7.91 -12.27 8.63
N ALA A 68 9.11 -12.76 8.96
CA ALA A 68 9.65 -12.83 10.33
C ALA A 68 9.91 -11.43 10.93
N THR A 69 8.84 -10.67 11.12
CA THR A 69 8.84 -9.34 11.75
C THR A 69 8.28 -9.42 13.16
N ASN A 70 8.61 -8.45 14.01
CA ASN A 70 8.01 -8.33 15.34
C ASN A 70 6.48 -8.26 15.25
N MET A 71 5.94 -7.56 14.26
CA MET A 71 4.50 -7.45 14.03
C MET A 71 3.84 -8.81 13.80
N VAL A 72 4.45 -9.70 13.01
CA VAL A 72 3.93 -11.06 12.76
C VAL A 72 4.03 -11.92 14.02
N LYS A 73 5.13 -11.83 14.74
CA LYS A 73 5.33 -12.55 15.99
C LYS A 73 4.30 -12.12 17.06
N ASP A 74 4.09 -10.82 17.19
CA ASP A 74 3.15 -10.26 18.19
C ASP A 74 1.69 -10.57 17.83
N ALA A 75 1.32 -10.53 16.54
CA ALA A 75 -0.05 -10.74 16.08
C ALA A 75 -0.44 -12.23 16.00
N TYR A 76 0.50 -13.12 15.63
CA TYR A 76 0.21 -14.51 15.30
C TYR A 76 0.97 -15.54 16.17
N GLY A 77 1.96 -15.11 16.96
CA GLY A 77 2.77 -16.00 17.80
C GLY A 77 3.64 -17.00 17.03
N ILE A 78 3.97 -16.72 15.78
CA ILE A 78 4.80 -17.55 14.91
C ILE A 78 6.11 -16.86 14.54
N ASP A 79 7.14 -17.63 14.18
CA ASP A 79 8.44 -17.07 13.80
C ASP A 79 8.41 -16.36 12.42
N GLY A 80 7.41 -16.68 11.58
CA GLY A 80 7.29 -16.11 10.25
C GLY A 80 8.27 -16.71 9.22
N SER A 81 8.13 -16.27 7.97
CA SER A 81 9.02 -16.64 6.87
C SER A 81 10.24 -15.72 6.79
N ASP A 82 11.24 -16.10 5.99
CA ASP A 82 12.49 -15.35 5.87
C ASP A 82 12.28 -13.88 5.48
N ILE A 83 12.69 -12.98 6.36
CA ILE A 83 12.58 -11.53 6.18
C ILE A 83 13.38 -11.02 4.98
N SER A 84 14.43 -11.74 4.56
CA SER A 84 15.25 -11.36 3.41
C SER A 84 14.45 -11.33 2.11
N VAL A 85 13.39 -12.14 2.01
CA VAL A 85 12.46 -12.15 0.87
C VAL A 85 11.78 -10.80 0.70
N GLY A 86 11.33 -10.20 1.81
CA GLY A 86 10.74 -8.86 1.80
C GLY A 86 11.76 -7.76 1.54
N ALA A 87 12.95 -7.88 2.11
CA ALA A 87 14.04 -6.93 1.90
C ALA A 87 14.51 -6.92 0.43
N ASP A 88 14.62 -8.10 -0.19
CA ASP A 88 15.00 -8.23 -1.60
C ASP A 88 14.01 -7.52 -2.52
N ILE A 89 12.71 -7.80 -2.40
CA ILE A 89 11.72 -7.18 -3.28
C ILE A 89 11.64 -5.66 -3.11
N LEU A 90 11.77 -5.14 -1.88
CA LEU A 90 11.78 -3.69 -1.66
C LEU A 90 13.02 -3.05 -2.27
N THR A 91 14.18 -3.70 -2.19
CA THR A 91 15.42 -3.25 -2.84
C THR A 91 15.27 -3.26 -4.37
N ARG A 92 14.70 -4.32 -4.94
CA ARG A 92 14.42 -4.41 -6.38
C ARG A 92 13.44 -3.32 -6.84
N ALA A 93 12.38 -3.10 -6.10
CA ALA A 93 11.42 -2.04 -6.42
C ALA A 93 12.05 -0.65 -6.41
N ALA A 94 12.98 -0.40 -5.50
CA ALA A 94 13.67 0.87 -5.38
C ALA A 94 14.75 1.08 -6.47
N LEU A 95 15.45 0.03 -6.91
CA LEU A 95 16.70 0.18 -7.64
C LEU A 95 16.74 -0.52 -9.01
N SER A 96 15.96 -1.57 -9.25
CA SER A 96 16.08 -2.37 -10.48
C SER A 96 15.28 -1.78 -11.66
N ASP A 97 15.72 -2.08 -12.88
CA ASP A 97 15.02 -1.72 -14.11
C ASP A 97 13.68 -2.42 -14.28
N GLU A 98 13.47 -3.55 -13.59
CA GLU A 98 12.21 -4.29 -13.55
C GLU A 98 11.02 -3.37 -13.17
N PHE A 99 11.27 -2.40 -12.28
CA PHE A 99 10.26 -1.47 -11.78
C PHE A 99 10.29 -0.09 -12.46
N ALA A 100 11.11 0.11 -13.48
CA ALA A 100 11.26 1.43 -14.12
C ALA A 100 9.93 2.02 -14.62
N ASN A 101 9.01 1.18 -15.08
CA ASN A 101 7.70 1.55 -15.61
C ASN A 101 6.54 1.08 -14.72
N ALA A 102 6.78 0.90 -13.41
CA ALA A 102 5.80 0.34 -12.47
C ALA A 102 4.86 1.39 -11.84
N SER A 103 4.88 2.64 -12.31
CA SER A 103 4.06 3.70 -11.73
C SER A 103 2.57 3.34 -11.79
N GLY A 104 1.87 3.46 -10.67
CA GLY A 104 0.46 3.13 -10.53
C GLY A 104 0.14 1.63 -10.41
N GLN A 105 1.16 0.77 -10.46
CA GLN A 105 0.98 -0.68 -10.35
C GLN A 105 1.07 -1.19 -8.91
N TYR A 106 0.62 -2.42 -8.74
CA TYR A 106 0.76 -3.20 -7.51
C TYR A 106 1.59 -4.45 -7.79
N TYR A 107 2.60 -4.70 -6.97
CA TYR A 107 3.41 -5.92 -7.03
C TYR A 107 3.09 -6.84 -5.86
N ASP A 108 2.72 -8.07 -6.16
CA ASP A 108 2.46 -9.11 -5.17
C ASP A 108 3.65 -10.08 -5.10
N ASN A 109 4.44 -9.99 -4.03
CA ASN A 109 5.61 -10.83 -3.86
C ASN A 109 5.27 -12.28 -3.48
N ASP A 110 4.09 -12.55 -2.94
CA ASP A 110 3.62 -13.92 -2.73
C ASP A 110 3.40 -14.63 -4.09
N ALA A 111 2.86 -13.90 -5.07
CA ALA A 111 2.71 -14.37 -6.44
C ALA A 111 3.95 -14.09 -7.35
N ARG A 112 4.92 -13.33 -6.85
CA ARG A 112 6.16 -12.92 -7.55
C ARG A 112 5.91 -12.22 -8.89
N ARG A 113 4.91 -11.33 -8.92
CA ARG A 113 4.53 -10.62 -10.16
C ARG A 113 3.75 -9.34 -9.89
N PHE A 114 3.69 -8.47 -10.90
CA PHE A 114 2.67 -7.44 -10.94
C PHE A 114 1.29 -8.10 -11.04
N ALA A 115 0.38 -7.67 -10.19
CA ALA A 115 -0.96 -8.23 -10.07
C ALA A 115 -1.99 -7.10 -9.87
N PRO A 116 -3.27 -7.34 -10.18
CA PRO A 116 -4.30 -6.39 -9.79
C PRO A 116 -4.38 -6.31 -8.25
N PRO A 117 -4.47 -5.11 -7.68
CA PRO A 117 -4.78 -4.94 -6.27
C PRO A 117 -6.24 -5.36 -5.99
N HIS A 118 -6.69 -5.16 -4.76
CA HIS A 118 -8.11 -5.31 -4.44
C HIS A 118 -8.99 -4.52 -5.43
N VAL A 119 -10.10 -5.12 -5.88
CA VAL A 119 -10.96 -4.57 -6.95
C VAL A 119 -11.40 -3.11 -6.70
N VAL A 120 -11.58 -2.71 -5.45
CA VAL A 120 -11.94 -1.34 -5.08
C VAL A 120 -10.87 -0.32 -5.49
N ALA A 121 -9.59 -0.71 -5.50
CA ALA A 121 -8.50 0.17 -5.94
C ALA A 121 -8.44 0.38 -7.46
N LEU A 122 -9.24 -0.38 -8.22
CA LEU A 122 -9.39 -0.19 -9.67
C LEU A 122 -10.45 0.88 -10.01
N ASP A 123 -11.27 1.27 -9.04
CA ASP A 123 -12.26 2.34 -9.20
C ASP A 123 -11.64 3.70 -8.88
N GLN A 124 -11.42 4.50 -9.92
CA GLN A 124 -10.78 5.82 -9.80
C GLN A 124 -11.55 6.75 -8.84
N ARG A 125 -12.90 6.77 -8.89
CA ARG A 125 -13.71 7.61 -8.00
C ARG A 125 -13.49 7.25 -6.53
N LYS A 126 -13.45 5.95 -6.23
CA LYS A 126 -13.20 5.48 -4.87
C LYS A 126 -11.79 5.84 -4.39
N CYS A 127 -10.80 5.76 -5.28
CA CYS A 127 -9.45 6.23 -4.97
C CYS A 127 -9.45 7.73 -4.62
N GLU A 128 -10.13 8.55 -5.42
CA GLU A 128 -10.27 9.99 -5.15
C GLU A 128 -10.99 10.30 -3.83
N GLU A 129 -12.04 9.54 -3.49
CA GLU A 129 -12.76 9.69 -2.22
C GLU A 129 -11.86 9.41 -1.02
N VAL A 130 -11.07 8.32 -1.08
CA VAL A 130 -10.11 7.97 -0.03
C VAL A 130 -9.02 9.03 0.10
N VAL A 131 -8.46 9.49 -1.01
CA VAL A 131 -7.41 10.53 -0.99
C VAL A 131 -7.93 11.83 -0.40
N ARG A 132 -9.12 12.29 -0.79
CA ARG A 132 -9.76 13.48 -0.19
C ARG A 132 -9.98 13.32 1.32
N ALA A 133 -10.35 12.12 1.77
CA ALA A 133 -10.49 11.85 3.21
C ALA A 133 -9.14 11.94 3.94
N ILE A 134 -8.06 11.43 3.35
CA ILE A 134 -6.69 11.53 3.87
C ILE A 134 -6.29 13.01 4.00
N GLU A 135 -6.43 13.78 2.92
CA GLU A 135 -6.07 15.20 2.89
C GLU A 135 -6.85 16.00 3.94
N LYS A 136 -8.16 15.80 3.99
CA LYS A 136 -9.01 16.46 4.99
C LYS A 136 -8.60 16.14 6.42
N PHE A 137 -8.24 14.89 6.70
CA PHE A 137 -7.77 14.49 8.03
C PHE A 137 -6.43 15.14 8.37
N LEU A 138 -5.49 15.16 7.42
CA LEU A 138 -4.20 15.81 7.61
C LEU A 138 -4.33 17.32 7.85
N ASP A 139 -5.24 17.99 7.15
CA ASP A 139 -5.50 19.41 7.35
C ASP A 139 -6.06 19.69 8.76
N GLN A 140 -6.90 18.81 9.29
CA GLN A 140 -7.38 18.90 10.67
C GLN A 140 -6.27 18.75 11.73
N LEU A 141 -5.24 17.94 11.43
CA LEU A 141 -4.10 17.77 12.32
C LEU A 141 -3.11 18.95 12.30
N ARG A 142 -3.15 19.76 11.25
CA ARG A 142 -2.28 20.93 11.07
C ARG A 142 -2.89 22.22 11.60
N ALA A 143 -4.20 22.21 11.83
CA ALA A 143 -4.95 23.35 12.35
C ALA A 143 -4.84 23.45 13.89
#